data_13a446dc4efb7d463dbec6fdc614d2ed
#
_entry.id   13a446dc4efb7d463dbec6fdc614d2ed
#
_cell.length_a   1.000
_cell.length_b   1.000
_cell.length_c   1.000
_cell.angle_alpha   90.00
_cell.angle_beta   90.00
_cell.angle_gamma   90.00
#
_symmetry.space_group_name_H-M   'P 1'
#
loop_
_entity.id
_entity.type
_entity.pdbx_description
1 polymer ?
#
loop_
_entity_poly.entity_id
_entity_poly.type
_entity_poly.pdbx_seq_one_letter_code
_entity_poly.pdbx_strand_id
1 'polypeptide(L)'
;MARLARALALLLTVVLGLGPVAPARAADDAWLLGRWELMRSPDGDKKDWLEFAPDGRMTTITSDGRRLGGQYSVAGQEVQLNYKLGNQSILITLTYGTDKAQLYARSARTGNTAVYEKRP
;
A
#
# COMPACT_ATOMS: atom_id res chain seq x y z
N MET A 1 43.53 -3.10 21.42
CA MET A 1 43.29 -2.48 21.48
C MET A 1 42.56 -1.64 20.82
N ALA A 2 43.07 -1.09 20.27
CA ALA A 2 42.34 -0.23 19.61
C ALA A 2 41.30 -0.75 18.88
N ARG A 3 41.55 -1.61 18.39
CA ARG A 3 40.66 -2.13 17.61
C ARG A 3 39.43 -2.10 18.09
N LEU A 4 39.28 -2.31 18.97
CA LEU A 4 38.09 -2.44 19.43
C LEU A 4 37.28 -1.39 19.23
N ALA A 5 37.72 -0.57 19.31
CA ALA A 5 36.92 0.49 19.24
C ALA A 5 36.22 0.48 17.98
N ARG A 6 36.87 0.27 17.11
CA ARG A 6 36.29 0.31 15.94
C ARG A 6 35.14 -0.31 15.87
N ALA A 7 35.12 -1.21 16.32
CA ALA A 7 34.05 -1.96 16.18
C ALA A 7 32.89 -1.19 16.41
N LEU A 8 32.83 -0.63 17.23
CA LEU A 8 31.70 -0.08 17.50
C LEU A 8 31.25 0.77 16.65
N ALA A 9 31.98 1.20 16.20
CA ALA A 9 31.48 2.15 15.41
C ALA A 9 30.55 1.68 14.52
N LEU A 10 30.94 0.99 14.07
CA LEU A 10 30.15 0.53 13.16
C LEU A 10 28.92 0.35 13.48
N LEU A 11 28.81 0.01 14.20
CA LEU A 11 27.62 -0.34 14.44
C LEU A 11 26.78 0.65 14.44
N LEU A 12 26.97 1.41 14.73
CA LEU A 12 26.12 2.29 14.80
C LEU A 12 25.60 2.53 13.73
N THR A 13 26.21 2.44 13.06
CA THR A 13 25.78 2.76 11.97
C THR A 13 24.69 2.26 11.65
N VAL A 14 24.73 1.56 11.76
CA VAL A 14 23.75 0.98 11.42
C VAL A 14 22.69 1.38 11.88
N VAL A 15 22.69 1.46 12.52
CA VAL A 15 21.67 1.71 12.99
C VAL A 15 20.96 2.50 12.52
N LEU A 16 21.24 3.10 12.30
CA LEU A 16 20.59 3.86 11.84
C LEU A 16 19.95 3.52 10.97
N GLY A 17 20.39 3.09 10.57
CA GLY A 17 19.82 2.90 9.58
C GLY A 17 18.70 2.46 9.75
N LEU A 18 18.43 2.36 10.06
CA LEU A 18 17.48 1.90 10.18
C LEU A 18 16.42 2.42 10.16
N GLY A 19 16.27 2.54 10.48
CA GLY A 19 15.12 2.84 10.65
C GLY A 19 14.49 3.59 9.74
N PRO A 20 14.74 4.39 9.54
CA PRO A 20 14.00 5.23 8.88
C PRO A 20 13.71 4.97 7.61
N VAL A 21 14.07 4.63 7.20
CA VAL A 21 13.80 4.31 6.12
C VAL A 21 12.69 4.30 5.42
N ALA A 22 11.85 3.93 5.79
CA ALA A 22 10.71 3.78 5.13
C ALA A 22 10.38 4.73 4.11
N PRO A 23 10.31 5.80 4.33
CA PRO A 23 9.83 6.70 3.43
C PRO A 23 10.37 6.71 2.12
N ALA A 24 11.35 6.20 2.00
CA ALA A 24 11.89 6.22 0.79
C ALA A 24 11.06 5.96 -0.34
N ARG A 25 10.19 5.12 -0.29
CA ARG A 25 9.52 4.74 -1.42
C ARG A 25 8.73 5.84 -2.01
N ALA A 26 8.45 6.79 -1.31
CA ALA A 26 7.61 7.80 -1.82
C ALA A 26 7.98 8.33 -3.16
N ALA A 27 9.21 8.46 -3.48
CA ALA A 27 9.56 9.03 -4.76
C ALA A 27 9.18 8.15 -5.92
N ASP A 28 9.41 6.87 -5.81
CA ASP A 28 9.10 5.97 -6.91
C ASP A 28 7.64 5.60 -6.98
N ASP A 29 6.93 5.73 -5.88
CA ASP A 29 5.54 5.33 -5.83
C ASP A 29 4.59 6.50 -5.82
N ALA A 30 5.09 7.68 -6.19
CA ALA A 30 4.24 8.87 -6.19
C ALA A 30 3.02 8.73 -7.09
N TRP A 31 3.12 7.92 -8.12
CA TRP A 31 2.00 7.72 -9.02
C TRP A 31 0.79 7.12 -8.32
N LEU A 32 1.03 6.42 -7.20
CA LEU A 32 -0.05 5.76 -6.48
C LEU A 32 -0.79 6.71 -5.55
N LEU A 33 -0.15 7.80 -5.15
CA LEU A 33 -0.74 8.69 -4.15
C LEU A 33 -2.02 9.35 -4.63
N GLY A 34 -2.95 9.51 -3.72
CA GLY A 34 -4.21 10.15 -4.03
C GLY A 34 -5.36 9.19 -3.95
N ARG A 35 -6.43 9.51 -4.64
CA ARG A 35 -7.68 8.76 -4.54
C ARG A 35 -7.94 7.96 -5.80
N TRP A 36 -8.35 6.71 -5.61
CA TRP A 36 -8.69 5.81 -6.69
C TRP A 36 -10.14 5.37 -6.50
N GLU A 37 -10.90 5.35 -7.57
CA GLU A 37 -12.32 5.04 -7.51
C GLU A 37 -12.59 3.68 -8.13
N LEU A 38 -13.45 2.88 -7.51
CA LEU A 38 -13.87 1.62 -8.07
C LEU A 38 -14.72 1.90 -9.30
N MET A 39 -14.22 1.52 -10.46
CA MET A 39 -14.91 1.78 -11.71
C MET A 39 -15.65 0.57 -12.24
N ARG A 40 -15.21 -0.62 -11.89
CA ARG A 40 -15.82 -1.82 -12.41
C ARG A 40 -15.71 -2.94 -11.39
N SER A 41 -16.84 -3.58 -11.12
CA SER A 41 -16.85 -4.72 -10.22
C SER A 41 -17.83 -5.75 -10.76
N PRO A 42 -17.34 -6.80 -11.45
CA PRO A 42 -18.22 -7.84 -11.97
C PRO A 42 -19.00 -8.55 -10.89
N ASP A 43 -18.55 -8.52 -9.65
CA ASP A 43 -19.26 -9.15 -8.54
C ASP A 43 -20.35 -8.27 -7.96
N GLY A 44 -20.54 -7.08 -8.52
CA GLY A 44 -21.59 -6.18 -8.05
C GLY A 44 -21.31 -5.48 -6.75
N ASP A 45 -20.03 -5.33 -6.40
CA ASP A 45 -19.71 -4.63 -5.17
C ASP A 45 -20.14 -3.18 -5.24
N LYS A 46 -20.48 -2.62 -4.09
CA LYS A 46 -20.82 -1.22 -4.03
C LYS A 46 -19.57 -0.40 -4.26
N LYS A 47 -19.77 0.80 -4.80
CA LYS A 47 -18.65 1.68 -5.08
C LYS A 47 -17.88 2.02 -3.82
N ASP A 48 -16.57 2.03 -3.94
CA ASP A 48 -15.72 2.51 -2.86
C ASP A 48 -14.52 3.23 -3.47
N TRP A 49 -13.70 3.81 -2.63
CA TRP A 49 -12.51 4.55 -3.03
C TRP A 49 -11.35 4.15 -2.16
N LEU A 50 -10.16 4.17 -2.73
CA LEU A 50 -8.93 3.94 -1.99
C LEU A 50 -8.14 5.22 -2.00
N GLU A 51 -7.63 5.62 -0.84
CA GLU A 51 -6.76 6.79 -0.74
C GLU A 51 -5.39 6.35 -0.24
N PHE A 52 -4.34 6.75 -0.93
CA PHE A 52 -2.97 6.40 -0.56
C PHE A 52 -2.23 7.66 -0.16
N ALA A 53 -1.65 7.64 1.02
CA ALA A 53 -0.89 8.76 1.55
C ALA A 53 0.61 8.48 1.47
N PRO A 54 1.44 9.50 1.45
CA PRO A 54 2.89 9.29 1.30
C PRO A 54 3.57 8.60 2.48
N ASP A 55 2.92 8.55 3.63
CA ASP A 55 3.50 7.93 4.81
C ASP A 55 3.26 6.43 4.89
N GLY A 56 2.73 5.81 3.85
CA GLY A 56 2.47 4.37 3.86
C GLY A 56 1.10 4.00 4.38
N ARG A 57 0.26 4.96 4.69
CA ARG A 57 -1.10 4.69 5.11
C ARG A 57 -2.05 4.76 3.95
N MET A 58 -3.10 3.98 4.03
CA MET A 58 -4.16 4.07 3.04
C MET A 58 -5.49 4.00 3.75
N THR A 59 -6.53 4.46 3.09
CA THR A 59 -7.88 4.46 3.63
C THR A 59 -8.82 3.97 2.56
N THR A 60 -9.72 3.06 2.93
CA THR A 60 -10.82 2.69 2.06
C THR A 60 -12.04 3.49 2.50
N ILE A 61 -12.73 4.12 1.56
CA ILE A 61 -13.92 4.87 1.84
C ILE A 61 -15.08 4.12 1.19
N THR A 62 -16.02 3.68 1.99
CA THR A 62 -17.15 2.91 1.49
C THR A 62 -18.23 3.82 0.93
N SER A 63 -19.19 3.23 0.22
CA SER A 63 -20.24 4.02 -0.41
C SER A 63 -21.11 4.76 0.61
N ASP A 64 -21.17 4.28 1.84
CA ASP A 64 -21.93 4.96 2.88
C ASP A 64 -21.05 5.91 3.70
N GLY A 65 -19.83 6.14 3.26
CA GLY A 65 -18.98 7.16 3.88
C GLY A 65 -18.08 6.67 4.99
N ARG A 66 -18.10 5.40 5.33
CA ARG A 66 -17.21 4.89 6.37
C ARG A 66 -15.78 4.85 5.87
N ARG A 67 -14.86 5.08 6.78
CA ARG A 67 -13.45 5.09 6.44
C ARG A 67 -12.74 3.98 7.20
N LEU A 68 -12.05 3.13 6.46
CA LEU A 68 -11.29 2.02 7.04
C LEU A 68 -9.84 2.25 6.77
N GLY A 69 -9.04 2.41 7.80
CA GLY A 69 -7.63 2.67 7.67
C GLY A 69 -6.80 1.42 7.56
N GLY A 70 -5.69 1.51 6.89
CA GLY A 70 -4.75 0.43 6.75
C GLY A 70 -3.40 0.95 6.33
N GLN A 71 -2.54 0.04 5.94
CA GLN A 71 -1.21 0.38 5.47
C GLN A 71 -0.98 -0.29 4.12
N TYR A 72 -0.09 0.26 3.33
CA TYR A 72 0.22 -0.35 2.04
C TYR A 72 1.73 -0.43 1.83
N SER A 73 2.11 -1.34 0.95
CA SER A 73 3.48 -1.40 0.46
C SER A 73 3.43 -1.79 -1.01
N VAL A 74 4.48 -1.43 -1.74
CA VAL A 74 4.56 -1.73 -3.16
C VAL A 74 5.78 -2.59 -3.40
N ALA A 75 5.60 -3.68 -4.11
CA ALA A 75 6.71 -4.56 -4.46
C ALA A 75 6.44 -5.13 -5.85
N GLY A 76 7.36 -4.88 -6.78
CA GLY A 76 7.15 -5.34 -8.14
C GLY A 76 5.92 -4.66 -8.72
N GLN A 77 5.02 -5.44 -9.27
CA GLN A 77 3.79 -4.91 -9.84
C GLN A 77 2.61 -5.12 -8.90
N GLU A 78 2.87 -5.24 -7.61
CA GLU A 78 1.83 -5.46 -6.62
C GLU A 78 1.81 -4.37 -5.59
N VAL A 79 0.59 -4.01 -5.17
CA VAL A 79 0.37 -3.12 -4.04
C VAL A 79 -0.34 -3.96 -2.98
N GLN A 80 0.26 -4.09 -1.82
CA GLN A 80 -0.34 -4.88 -0.76
C GLN A 80 -0.98 -3.97 0.26
N LEU A 81 -2.21 -4.26 0.59
CA LEU A 81 -2.98 -3.51 1.57
C LEU A 81 -3.15 -4.37 2.80
N ASN A 82 -2.89 -3.80 3.95
CA ASN A 82 -3.01 -4.51 5.20
C ASN A 82 -3.95 -3.73 6.12
N TYR A 83 -5.09 -4.33 6.42
CA TYR A 83 -6.09 -3.71 7.27
C TYR A 83 -6.18 -4.46 8.58
N LYS A 84 -6.55 -3.76 9.63
CA LYS A 84 -6.89 -4.39 10.88
C LYS A 84 -8.36 -4.23 11.13
N LEU A 85 -9.07 -5.34 11.26
CA LEU A 85 -10.48 -5.33 11.62
C LEU A 85 -10.59 -6.10 12.94
N GLY A 86 -10.73 -5.36 14.02
CA GLY A 86 -10.75 -5.98 15.33
C GLY A 86 -9.41 -6.62 15.60
N ASN A 87 -9.39 -7.90 15.86
CA ASN A 87 -8.16 -8.62 16.11
C ASN A 87 -7.60 -9.29 14.87
N GLN A 88 -8.23 -9.10 13.73
CA GLN A 88 -7.79 -9.78 12.52
C GLN A 88 -7.01 -8.84 11.61
N SER A 89 -6.01 -9.38 10.93
CA SER A 89 -5.30 -8.67 9.89
C SER A 89 -5.78 -9.23 8.56
N ILE A 90 -6.13 -8.34 7.65
CA ILE A 90 -6.61 -8.74 6.33
C ILE A 90 -5.63 -8.18 5.31
N LEU A 91 -5.14 -9.06 4.46
CA LEU A 91 -4.20 -8.69 3.43
C LEU A 91 -4.89 -8.78 2.07
N ILE A 92 -4.81 -7.71 1.31
CA ILE A 92 -5.37 -7.66 -0.03
C ILE A 92 -4.25 -7.26 -0.97
N THR A 93 -4.11 -7.98 -2.07
CA THR A 93 -3.10 -7.66 -3.06
C THR A 93 -3.77 -7.10 -4.30
N LEU A 94 -3.32 -5.92 -4.71
CA LEU A 94 -3.73 -5.32 -5.97
C LEU A 94 -2.56 -5.44 -6.94
N THR A 95 -2.87 -5.47 -8.23
CA THR A 95 -1.83 -5.45 -9.24
C THR A 95 -2.01 -4.24 -10.15
N TYR A 96 -0.99 -3.89 -10.90
CA TYR A 96 -1.09 -2.79 -11.85
C TYR A 96 -0.22 -3.09 -13.06
N GLY A 97 -0.57 -2.46 -14.18
CA GLY A 97 0.20 -2.63 -15.40
C GLY A 97 1.31 -1.60 -15.51
N THR A 98 2.06 -1.68 -16.59
CA THR A 98 3.19 -0.78 -16.79
C THR A 98 2.77 0.67 -16.95
N ASP A 99 1.56 0.93 -17.41
CA ASP A 99 1.09 2.31 -17.57
C ASP A 99 0.62 2.91 -16.25
N LYS A 100 0.47 2.10 -15.22
CA LYS A 100 0.08 2.57 -13.88
C LYS A 100 -1.21 3.38 -13.89
N ALA A 101 -2.09 3.07 -14.84
CA ALA A 101 -3.35 3.81 -14.98
C ALA A 101 -4.47 3.18 -14.19
N GLN A 102 -4.37 1.93 -13.86
CA GLN A 102 -5.44 1.20 -13.18
C GLN A 102 -4.86 0.27 -12.13
N LEU A 103 -5.64 0.04 -11.10
CA LEU A 103 -5.34 -0.98 -10.10
C LEU A 103 -6.38 -2.09 -10.25
N TYR A 104 -5.93 -3.33 -10.09
CA TYR A 104 -6.76 -4.50 -10.29
C TYR A 104 -6.83 -5.29 -9.01
N ALA A 105 -8.05 -5.61 -8.57
CA ALA A 105 -8.28 -6.39 -7.37
C ALA A 105 -9.00 -7.67 -7.77
N ARG A 106 -8.31 -8.79 -7.69
CA ARG A 106 -8.91 -10.06 -8.06
C ARG A 106 -9.50 -10.72 -6.84
N SER A 107 -10.76 -11.13 -6.94
CA SER A 107 -11.44 -11.84 -5.86
C SER A 107 -10.98 -13.28 -5.80
N ALA A 108 -10.50 -13.72 -4.65
CA ALA A 108 -10.13 -15.13 -4.48
C ALA A 108 -11.37 -16.01 -4.50
N ARG A 109 -12.52 -15.45 -4.15
CA ARG A 109 -13.74 -16.23 -4.10
C ARG A 109 -14.34 -16.48 -5.49
N THR A 110 -14.32 -15.49 -6.36
CA THR A 110 -14.99 -15.60 -7.66
C THR A 110 -14.03 -15.63 -8.84
N GLY A 111 -12.80 -15.18 -8.66
CA GLY A 111 -11.85 -15.05 -9.75
C GLY A 111 -12.05 -13.81 -10.59
N ASN A 112 -13.10 -13.04 -10.34
CA ASN A 112 -13.34 -11.83 -11.10
C ASN A 112 -12.44 -10.70 -10.62
N THR A 113 -12.22 -9.73 -11.50
CA THR A 113 -11.29 -8.63 -11.22
C THR A 113 -12.04 -7.31 -11.20
N ALA A 114 -11.91 -6.59 -10.10
CA ALA A 114 -12.42 -5.24 -9.99
C ALA A 114 -11.34 -4.27 -10.45
N VAL A 115 -11.75 -3.13 -10.97
CA VAL A 115 -10.82 -2.16 -11.53
C VAL A 115 -11.02 -0.81 -10.86
N TYR A 116 -9.93 -0.22 -10.39
CA TYR A 116 -9.92 1.13 -9.84
C TYR A 116 -9.16 2.06 -10.77
N GLU A 117 -9.62 3.29 -10.86
CA GLU A 117 -8.93 4.33 -11.63
C GLU A 117 -8.71 5.56 -10.77
N LYS A 118 -7.60 6.23 -11.03
CA LYS A 118 -7.24 7.37 -10.23
C LYS A 118 -8.14 8.56 -10.53
N ARG A 119 -8.52 9.26 -9.48
CA ARG A 119 -9.35 10.46 -9.63
C ARG A 119 -8.52 11.69 -9.26
N PRO A 120 -8.86 12.82 -9.89
CA PRO A 120 -8.13 14.07 -9.63
C PRO A 120 -8.34 14.56 -8.21
#